data_b3e9d47b217b0d9879e50a9254a608a5
#
_entry.id   b3e9d47b217b0d9879e50a9254a608a5
#
_cell.length_a   1.000
_cell.length_b   1.000
_cell.length_c   1.000
_cell.angle_alpha   90.00
_cell.angle_beta   90.00
_cell.angle_gamma   90.00
#
_symmetry.space_group_name_H-M   'P 1'
#
loop_
_entity.id
_entity.type
_entity.pdbx_description
1 polymer ?
#
loop_
_entity_poly.entity_id
_entity_poly.type
_entity_poly.pdbx_seq_one_letter_code
_entity_poly.pdbx_strand_id
1 'polypeptide(L)'
;MRKLLLTSSALVAAASISSYAVADVSVTGGFEWKYTQQAADLTAKDGDSFGTDNEVVISFTNKTDNGLTVTGKLEMDSDDGDESAVSVDESVLSISGGFGTFRLGLEDPADETFGIDEQDLIDEEGNGLNTSASLGSTSNLGLGGDANKIAYITPKMGGFQAGYSIADSGAAGTTDTNAIGASYTMPIGGGSMVVKYNQATKDGATDTDTTNMGVQLSMGAMTFIASSGTKEKSEDDDIEGNGFGIKYDMGGGMTIAAATVEVTDETDISGAEEEKYSANIGEVVYTVAPGLKAKVTYTDYEFKNGGDVGASGAAGADDSGQITSLTITCLLYTSPSPRD
;
A
#
# COMPACT_ATOMS: atom_id res chain seq x y z
N MET A 1 -27.13 -25.25 -5.27
CA MET A 1 -27.43 -23.84 -4.98
C MET A 1 -28.47 -23.59 -3.87
N ARG A 2 -28.87 -24.60 -3.07
CA ARG A 2 -29.81 -24.41 -1.93
C ARG A 2 -29.16 -24.52 -0.52
N LYS A 3 -27.88 -24.80 -0.43
CA LYS A 3 -27.17 -24.99 0.85
C LYS A 3 -26.39 -23.78 1.35
N LEU A 4 -26.09 -22.80 0.50
CA LEU A 4 -25.38 -21.57 0.91
C LEU A 4 -26.28 -20.54 1.60
N LEU A 5 -27.59 -20.54 1.32
CA LEU A 5 -28.54 -19.57 1.91
C LEU A 5 -28.94 -19.87 3.36
N LEU A 6 -28.63 -21.08 3.86
CA LEU A 6 -28.99 -21.48 5.23
C LEU A 6 -27.90 -21.18 6.29
N THR A 7 -26.66 -20.95 5.86
CA THR A 7 -25.56 -20.63 6.79
C THR A 7 -25.49 -19.16 7.14
N SER A 8 -25.89 -18.24 6.23
CA SER A 8 -25.93 -16.81 6.52
C SER A 8 -27.01 -16.40 7.51
N SER A 9 -28.15 -17.11 7.51
CA SER A 9 -29.26 -16.85 8.47
C SER A 9 -28.98 -17.37 9.88
N ALA A 10 -28.11 -18.37 10.05
CA ALA A 10 -27.78 -18.90 11.38
C ALA A 10 -26.80 -18.01 12.14
N LEU A 11 -25.90 -17.29 11.46
CA LEU A 11 -24.98 -16.35 12.08
C LEU A 11 -25.71 -15.10 12.62
N VAL A 12 -26.72 -14.62 11.89
CA VAL A 12 -27.54 -13.47 12.29
C VAL A 12 -28.47 -13.83 13.46
N ALA A 13 -28.95 -15.07 13.55
CA ALA A 13 -29.82 -15.51 14.64
C ALA A 13 -29.07 -15.76 15.96
N ALA A 14 -27.79 -16.08 15.94
CA ALA A 14 -26.98 -16.27 17.14
C ALA A 14 -26.63 -14.94 17.86
N ALA A 15 -26.65 -13.81 17.13
CA ALA A 15 -26.39 -12.48 17.67
C ALA A 15 -27.55 -11.87 18.47
N SER A 16 -28.74 -12.48 18.45
CA SER A 16 -29.97 -11.91 19.04
C SER A 16 -30.31 -12.39 20.45
N ILE A 17 -29.44 -13.19 21.13
CA ILE A 17 -29.82 -13.87 22.38
C ILE A 17 -29.03 -13.42 23.63
N SER A 18 -28.11 -12.46 23.50
CA SER A 18 -27.44 -11.94 24.71
C SER A 18 -27.57 -10.43 24.82
N SER A 19 -27.92 -9.97 26.00
CA SER A 19 -27.88 -8.57 26.45
C SER A 19 -26.44 -8.03 26.58
N TYR A 20 -25.48 -8.67 25.95
CA TYR A 20 -24.09 -8.22 25.83
C TYR A 20 -23.94 -7.37 24.57
N ALA A 21 -23.06 -6.38 24.64
CA ALA A 21 -22.74 -5.49 23.53
C ALA A 21 -22.64 -6.26 22.21
N VAL A 22 -23.57 -6.01 21.31
CA VAL A 22 -23.60 -6.67 20.01
C VAL A 22 -22.52 -6.04 19.17
N ALA A 23 -21.54 -6.83 18.72
CA ALA A 23 -20.54 -6.35 17.78
C ALA A 23 -21.21 -5.92 16.47
N ASP A 24 -20.88 -4.74 15.99
CA ASP A 24 -21.25 -4.35 14.65
C ASP A 24 -20.36 -5.09 13.66
N VAL A 25 -20.98 -5.75 12.69
CA VAL A 25 -20.28 -6.47 11.63
C VAL A 25 -20.49 -5.73 10.32
N SER A 26 -19.41 -5.39 9.66
CA SER A 26 -19.45 -4.85 8.29
C SER A 26 -18.69 -5.77 7.35
N VAL A 27 -19.18 -5.86 6.12
CA VAL A 27 -18.49 -6.51 5.02
C VAL A 27 -18.39 -5.48 3.91
N THR A 28 -17.16 -5.19 3.47
CA THR A 28 -16.88 -4.34 2.32
C THR A 28 -16.08 -5.14 1.31
N GLY A 29 -16.04 -4.70 0.08
CA GLY A 29 -15.21 -5.35 -0.93
C GLY A 29 -15.00 -4.47 -2.14
N GLY A 30 -13.89 -4.69 -2.79
CA GLY A 30 -13.50 -4.11 -4.06
C GLY A 30 -13.43 -5.19 -5.13
N PHE A 31 -13.87 -4.85 -6.33
CA PHE A 31 -13.65 -5.66 -7.52
C PHE A 31 -12.99 -4.77 -8.55
N GLU A 32 -11.82 -5.17 -9.00
CA GLU A 32 -11.08 -4.49 -10.02
C GLU A 32 -10.88 -5.41 -11.22
N TRP A 33 -11.09 -4.85 -12.42
CA TRP A 33 -10.71 -5.45 -13.68
C TRP A 33 -9.77 -4.50 -14.40
N LYS A 34 -8.68 -5.04 -14.92
CA LYS A 34 -7.60 -4.29 -15.52
C LYS A 34 -7.23 -4.86 -16.89
N TYR A 35 -7.06 -4.00 -17.86
CA TYR A 35 -6.37 -4.28 -19.11
C TYR A 35 -5.06 -3.50 -19.12
N THR A 36 -3.95 -4.18 -19.36
CA THR A 36 -2.64 -3.57 -19.44
C THR A 36 -2.02 -3.89 -20.80
N GLN A 37 -1.48 -2.87 -21.45
CA GLN A 37 -0.64 -2.98 -22.63
C GLN A 37 0.76 -2.48 -22.26
N GLN A 38 1.76 -3.32 -22.48
CA GLN A 38 3.17 -2.98 -22.29
C GLN A 38 3.91 -3.04 -23.62
N ALA A 39 4.64 -1.97 -23.93
CA ALA A 39 5.61 -1.91 -25.02
C ALA A 39 6.99 -1.66 -24.40
N ALA A 40 7.87 -2.64 -24.45
CA ALA A 40 9.20 -2.63 -23.87
C ALA A 40 10.28 -2.83 -24.94
N ASP A 41 11.48 -2.27 -24.71
CA ASP A 41 12.62 -2.53 -25.60
C ASP A 41 13.05 -4.00 -25.54
N LEU A 42 12.91 -4.62 -24.37
CA LEU A 42 13.05 -6.06 -24.22
C LEU A 42 11.75 -6.77 -24.66
N THR A 43 11.78 -7.38 -25.81
CA THR A 43 10.62 -8.09 -26.43
C THR A 43 10.00 -9.17 -25.55
N ALA A 44 10.71 -9.67 -24.55
CA ALA A 44 10.16 -10.62 -23.56
C ALA A 44 9.13 -9.97 -22.62
N LYS A 45 9.08 -8.66 -22.54
CA LYS A 45 8.17 -7.86 -21.73
C LYS A 45 7.01 -7.24 -22.53
N ASP A 46 7.08 -7.28 -23.87
CA ASP A 46 5.99 -6.81 -24.72
C ASP A 46 4.76 -7.70 -24.56
N GLY A 47 3.60 -7.08 -24.47
CA GLY A 47 2.36 -7.82 -24.49
C GLY A 47 1.17 -7.09 -23.90
N ASP A 48 0.05 -7.76 -24.01
CA ASP A 48 -1.21 -7.33 -23.43
C ASP A 48 -1.64 -8.34 -22.38
N SER A 49 -2.21 -7.87 -21.30
CA SER A 49 -2.77 -8.72 -20.26
C SER A 49 -4.12 -8.21 -19.78
N PHE A 50 -4.92 -9.14 -19.28
CA PHE A 50 -6.10 -8.85 -18.48
C PHE A 50 -5.83 -9.37 -17.08
N GLY A 51 -6.21 -8.57 -16.09
CA GLY A 51 -6.06 -8.91 -14.70
C GLY A 51 -7.31 -8.60 -13.89
N THR A 52 -7.39 -9.17 -12.72
CA THR A 52 -8.40 -8.87 -11.71
C THR A 52 -7.70 -8.76 -10.37
N ASP A 53 -8.16 -7.83 -9.56
CA ASP A 53 -7.77 -7.67 -8.18
C ASP A 53 -9.04 -7.51 -7.36
N ASN A 54 -9.26 -8.41 -6.40
CA ASN A 54 -10.50 -8.46 -5.66
C ASN A 54 -10.21 -8.62 -4.18
N GLU A 55 -10.75 -7.70 -3.40
CA GLU A 55 -10.59 -7.65 -1.95
C GLU A 55 -11.94 -7.82 -1.25
N VAL A 56 -11.96 -8.55 -0.15
CA VAL A 56 -13.10 -8.64 0.77
C VAL A 56 -12.63 -8.41 2.20
N VAL A 57 -13.15 -7.36 2.83
CA VAL A 57 -12.85 -7.01 4.21
C VAL A 57 -14.05 -7.32 5.12
N ILE A 58 -13.84 -8.09 6.16
CA ILE A 58 -14.80 -8.36 7.22
C ILE A 58 -14.32 -7.70 8.50
N SER A 59 -15.11 -6.77 9.03
CA SER A 59 -14.78 -6.06 10.27
C SER A 59 -15.83 -6.33 11.34
N PHE A 60 -15.35 -6.53 12.57
CA PHE A 60 -16.14 -6.71 13.78
C PHE A 60 -15.76 -5.61 14.75
N THR A 61 -16.71 -4.75 15.14
CA THR A 61 -16.43 -3.66 16.07
C THR A 61 -17.30 -3.77 17.31
N ASN A 62 -16.67 -3.63 18.47
CA ASN A 62 -17.37 -3.59 19.77
C ASN A 62 -16.84 -2.43 20.61
N LYS A 63 -17.74 -1.81 21.37
CA LYS A 63 -17.39 -0.80 22.40
C LYS A 63 -17.62 -1.39 23.78
N THR A 64 -16.58 -1.35 24.59
CA THR A 64 -16.65 -1.82 25.98
C THR A 64 -17.26 -0.75 26.90
N ASP A 65 -17.78 -1.14 28.06
CA ASP A 65 -18.40 -0.21 29.02
C ASP A 65 -17.40 0.81 29.59
N ASN A 66 -16.11 0.50 29.59
CA ASN A 66 -15.04 1.42 30.00
C ASN A 66 -14.51 2.31 28.87
N GLY A 67 -15.20 2.33 27.71
CA GLY A 67 -14.94 3.26 26.61
C GLY A 67 -13.86 2.83 25.64
N LEU A 68 -13.38 1.58 25.67
CA LEU A 68 -12.50 1.05 24.66
C LEU A 68 -13.29 0.67 23.41
N THR A 69 -12.68 0.83 22.24
CA THR A 69 -13.15 0.24 20.99
C THR A 69 -12.25 -0.93 20.62
N VAL A 70 -12.86 -2.09 20.41
CA VAL A 70 -12.16 -3.30 19.97
C VAL A 70 -12.66 -3.65 18.58
N THR A 71 -11.75 -3.78 17.63
CA THR A 71 -12.05 -4.12 16.24
C THR A 71 -11.24 -5.32 15.82
N GLY A 72 -11.90 -6.34 15.25
CA GLY A 72 -11.27 -7.40 14.49
C GLY A 72 -11.42 -7.11 12.99
N LYS A 73 -10.36 -7.19 12.20
CA LYS A 73 -10.35 -7.08 10.73
C LYS A 73 -9.84 -8.39 10.15
N LEU A 74 -10.49 -8.89 9.14
CA LEU A 74 -10.02 -9.95 8.27
C LEU A 74 -10.15 -9.48 6.84
N GLU A 75 -9.04 -9.45 6.13
CA GLU A 75 -8.93 -9.08 4.73
C GLU A 75 -8.52 -10.28 3.91
N MET A 76 -9.16 -10.46 2.80
CA MET A 76 -8.94 -11.58 1.90
C MET A 76 -8.85 -11.06 0.47
N ASP A 77 -7.77 -11.41 -0.20
CA ASP A 77 -7.49 -11.03 -1.56
C ASP A 77 -7.55 -12.20 -2.52
N SER A 78 -7.86 -11.89 -3.75
CA SER A 78 -7.83 -12.82 -4.87
C SER A 78 -7.26 -12.10 -6.09
N ASP A 79 -5.95 -12.24 -6.28
CA ASP A 79 -5.24 -11.71 -7.43
C ASP A 79 -5.28 -12.67 -8.62
N ASP A 80 -5.11 -12.14 -9.82
CA ASP A 80 -5.12 -12.91 -11.07
C ASP A 80 -3.93 -13.85 -11.27
N GLY A 81 -2.92 -13.79 -10.38
CA GLY A 81 -1.73 -14.65 -10.42
C GLY A 81 -1.96 -16.10 -10.01
N ASP A 82 -3.02 -16.39 -9.26
CA ASP A 82 -3.37 -17.74 -8.82
C ASP A 82 -4.90 -17.95 -8.79
N GLU A 83 -5.45 -18.45 -9.89
CA GLU A 83 -6.89 -18.73 -10.04
C GLU A 83 -7.46 -19.72 -9.00
N SER A 84 -6.62 -20.27 -8.14
CA SER A 84 -6.98 -21.32 -7.19
C SER A 84 -6.97 -20.92 -5.72
N ALA A 85 -6.47 -19.75 -5.35
CA ALA A 85 -6.31 -19.34 -3.96
C ALA A 85 -6.93 -17.99 -3.64
N VAL A 86 -7.64 -17.91 -2.53
CA VAL A 86 -7.92 -16.67 -1.81
C VAL A 86 -6.94 -16.63 -0.66
N SER A 87 -6.09 -15.62 -0.61
CA SER A 87 -5.16 -15.40 0.48
C SER A 87 -5.79 -14.57 1.60
N VAL A 88 -5.26 -14.70 2.80
CA VAL A 88 -5.52 -13.75 3.87
C VAL A 88 -4.39 -12.73 3.82
N ASP A 89 -4.74 -11.51 3.53
CA ASP A 89 -3.82 -10.38 3.51
C ASP A 89 -3.63 -9.84 4.92
N GLU A 90 -4.69 -9.39 5.56
CA GLU A 90 -4.64 -8.93 6.93
C GLU A 90 -5.55 -9.71 7.88
N SER A 91 -5.09 -9.91 9.11
CA SER A 91 -5.86 -10.48 10.22
C SER A 91 -5.48 -9.80 11.54
N VAL A 92 -6.21 -8.75 11.92
CA VAL A 92 -5.81 -7.78 12.93
C VAL A 92 -6.84 -7.66 14.04
N LEU A 93 -6.38 -7.65 15.29
CA LEU A 93 -7.14 -7.20 16.45
C LEU A 93 -6.63 -5.82 16.88
N SER A 94 -7.49 -4.81 16.82
CA SER A 94 -7.19 -3.45 17.25
C SER A 94 -7.91 -3.12 18.56
N ILE A 95 -7.21 -2.49 19.50
CA ILE A 95 -7.75 -2.00 20.78
C ILE A 95 -7.43 -0.51 20.88
N SER A 96 -8.45 0.33 20.82
CA SER A 96 -8.32 1.79 20.80
C SER A 96 -8.97 2.44 22.00
N GLY A 97 -8.39 3.55 22.45
CA GLY A 97 -8.89 4.37 23.56
C GLY A 97 -8.21 5.72 23.63
N GLY A 98 -8.38 6.45 24.72
CA GLY A 98 -7.72 7.73 24.96
C GLY A 98 -6.18 7.64 24.98
N PHE A 99 -5.62 6.46 25.12
CA PHE A 99 -4.18 6.19 25.08
C PHE A 99 -3.64 6.00 23.65
N GLY A 100 -4.48 5.86 22.63
CA GLY A 100 -4.10 5.50 21.27
C GLY A 100 -4.63 4.14 20.85
N THR A 101 -3.92 3.45 19.97
CA THR A 101 -4.33 2.16 19.40
C THR A 101 -3.21 1.15 19.48
N PHE A 102 -3.50 -0.01 20.04
CA PHE A 102 -2.70 -1.23 19.86
C PHE A 102 -3.31 -2.05 18.72
N ARG A 103 -2.47 -2.59 17.86
CA ARG A 103 -2.82 -3.50 16.77
C ARG A 103 -1.99 -4.77 16.93
N LEU A 104 -2.64 -5.91 16.77
CA LEU A 104 -2.07 -7.23 17.08
C LEU A 104 -2.48 -8.19 15.96
N GLY A 105 -1.55 -8.76 15.25
CA GLY A 105 -1.83 -9.75 14.21
C GLY A 105 -1.04 -9.54 12.93
N LEU A 106 -1.53 -10.12 11.85
CA LEU A 106 -1.00 -9.98 10.51
C LEU A 106 -1.45 -8.63 9.96
N GLU A 107 -0.53 -7.71 9.78
CA GLU A 107 -0.81 -6.34 9.31
C GLU A 107 0.46 -5.60 8.88
N ASP A 108 0.25 -4.41 8.32
CA ASP A 108 1.29 -3.46 7.93
C ASP A 108 2.14 -2.96 9.10
N PRO A 109 3.43 -2.75 8.89
CA PRO A 109 4.31 -2.16 9.88
C PRO A 109 4.10 -0.64 10.06
N ALA A 110 4.74 -0.07 11.08
CA ALA A 110 4.62 1.36 11.36
C ALA A 110 5.26 2.23 10.28
N ASP A 111 6.31 1.78 9.59
CA ASP A 111 6.93 2.51 8.48
C ASP A 111 5.96 2.68 7.32
N GLU A 112 5.14 1.69 7.00
CA GLU A 112 4.11 1.77 5.98
C GLU A 112 2.95 2.69 6.39
N THR A 113 2.44 2.54 7.63
CA THR A 113 1.41 3.45 8.19
C THR A 113 1.83 4.94 8.10
N PHE A 114 3.12 5.22 8.28
CA PHE A 114 3.69 6.57 8.21
C PHE A 114 4.52 6.81 6.94
N GLY A 115 4.40 5.96 5.94
CA GLY A 115 4.94 6.17 4.60
C GLY A 115 4.15 7.24 3.85
N ILE A 116 4.79 7.89 2.92
CA ILE A 116 4.20 8.77 1.92
C ILE A 116 5.14 8.86 0.73
N ASP A 117 4.61 8.63 -0.45
CA ASP A 117 5.36 8.80 -1.69
C ASP A 117 4.51 9.42 -2.81
N GLU A 118 5.12 9.60 -3.96
CA GLU A 118 4.51 10.22 -5.12
C GLU A 118 3.35 9.40 -5.69
N GLN A 119 3.35 8.09 -5.47
CA GLN A 119 2.29 7.20 -5.97
C GLN A 119 1.01 7.26 -5.12
N ASP A 120 1.04 7.81 -3.90
CA ASP A 120 -0.17 8.11 -3.11
C ASP A 120 -1.18 9.02 -3.86
N LEU A 121 -0.74 9.69 -4.93
CA LEU A 121 -1.60 10.51 -5.79
C LEU A 121 -2.17 9.74 -6.98
N ILE A 122 -1.63 8.59 -7.30
CA ILE A 122 -2.05 7.71 -8.38
C ILE A 122 -3.03 6.68 -7.78
N ASP A 123 -4.19 6.50 -8.40
CA ASP A 123 -5.24 5.59 -7.92
C ASP A 123 -5.00 4.13 -8.40
N GLU A 124 -3.99 3.93 -9.25
CA GLU A 124 -3.57 2.64 -9.76
C GLU A 124 -2.35 2.14 -8.99
N GLU A 125 -2.54 1.13 -8.18
CA GLU A 125 -1.44 0.48 -7.48
C GLU A 125 -0.62 -0.40 -8.45
N GLY A 126 0.69 -0.35 -8.28
CA GLY A 126 1.62 -1.18 -9.00
C GLY A 126 1.50 -1.05 -10.52
N ASN A 127 2.43 -0.38 -11.14
CA ASN A 127 2.43 -0.12 -12.60
C ASN A 127 2.60 -1.36 -13.48
N GLY A 128 2.41 -2.56 -12.93
CA GLY A 128 2.65 -3.80 -13.66
C GLY A 128 4.13 -3.99 -14.05
N LEU A 129 5.00 -3.11 -13.57
CA LEU A 129 6.43 -3.20 -13.79
C LEU A 129 6.99 -4.34 -12.97
N ASN A 130 7.45 -5.33 -13.67
CA ASN A 130 8.29 -6.35 -13.10
C ASN A 130 9.70 -5.76 -12.92
N THR A 131 9.81 -4.84 -11.97
CA THR A 131 11.10 -4.29 -11.55
C THR A 131 11.90 -5.39 -10.88
N SER A 132 13.21 -5.27 -10.89
CA SER A 132 14.04 -6.11 -10.04
C SER A 132 13.57 -5.94 -8.59
N ALA A 133 13.40 -7.05 -7.88
CA ALA A 133 12.92 -7.06 -6.50
C ALA A 133 13.83 -6.25 -5.53
N SER A 134 15.01 -5.81 -5.99
CA SER A 134 15.98 -5.04 -5.21
C SER A 134 15.72 -3.54 -5.23
N LEU A 135 15.31 -2.97 -6.36
CA LEU A 135 15.23 -1.51 -6.52
C LEU A 135 13.94 -0.90 -6.00
N GLY A 136 12.80 -1.58 -6.16
CA GLY A 136 11.50 -0.97 -5.90
C GLY A 136 11.08 0.01 -7.00
N SER A 137 9.83 0.45 -6.97
CA SER A 137 9.23 1.35 -7.98
C SER A 137 8.74 2.67 -7.39
N THR A 138 8.94 2.90 -6.09
CA THR A 138 8.52 4.10 -5.35
C THR A 138 9.69 4.69 -4.58
N SER A 139 9.59 5.96 -4.23
CA SER A 139 10.58 6.63 -3.38
C SER A 139 10.49 6.25 -1.89
N ASN A 140 9.40 5.62 -1.45
CA ASN A 140 9.26 5.10 -0.09
C ASN A 140 9.81 3.67 -0.03
N LEU A 141 11.03 3.53 0.42
CA LEU A 141 11.74 2.25 0.47
C LEU A 141 11.44 1.54 1.80
N GLY A 142 10.36 0.75 1.84
CA GLY A 142 9.96 0.00 3.02
C GLY A 142 10.77 -1.28 3.23
N LEU A 143 10.77 -1.79 4.46
CA LEU A 143 11.19 -3.15 4.81
C LEU A 143 9.98 -4.02 5.13
N GLY A 144 8.81 -3.39 5.11
CA GLY A 144 7.57 -3.96 5.53
C GLY A 144 6.98 -4.92 4.53
N GLY A 145 6.10 -5.67 5.00
CA GLY A 145 5.14 -6.56 4.41
C GLY A 145 4.32 -7.09 5.54
N ASP A 146 3.20 -7.69 5.25
CA ASP A 146 2.35 -8.30 6.24
C ASP A 146 3.08 -9.38 7.00
N ALA A 147 3.09 -9.21 8.32
CA ALA A 147 3.64 -10.18 9.25
C ALA A 147 2.88 -10.10 10.58
N ASN A 148 2.93 -11.17 11.36
CA ASN A 148 2.42 -11.11 12.72
C ASN A 148 3.25 -10.14 13.55
N LYS A 149 2.65 -9.07 14.00
CA LYS A 149 3.32 -8.00 14.75
C LYS A 149 2.47 -7.40 15.86
N ILE A 150 3.12 -6.63 16.67
CA ILE A 150 2.52 -5.73 17.65
C ILE A 150 2.83 -4.32 17.17
N ALA A 151 1.80 -3.51 16.95
CA ALA A 151 1.96 -2.11 16.67
C ALA A 151 1.25 -1.25 17.72
N TYR A 152 1.81 -0.09 18.00
CA TYR A 152 1.19 0.94 18.81
C TYR A 152 1.20 2.27 18.09
N ILE A 153 0.05 2.91 18.01
CA ILE A 153 -0.13 4.22 17.39
C ILE A 153 -0.65 5.18 18.45
N THR A 154 0.04 6.31 18.62
CA THR A 154 -0.36 7.34 19.60
C THR A 154 -1.69 8.00 19.21
N PRO A 155 -2.42 8.60 20.16
CA PRO A 155 -3.48 9.53 19.81
C PRO A 155 -2.91 10.68 18.98
N LYS A 156 -3.75 11.26 18.11
CA LYS A 156 -3.39 12.48 17.37
C LYS A 156 -3.44 13.68 18.32
N MET A 157 -2.31 14.34 18.55
CA MET A 157 -2.15 15.44 19.51
C MET A 157 -1.66 16.70 18.78
N GLY A 158 -2.52 17.70 18.62
CA GLY A 158 -2.14 18.98 17.97
C GLY A 158 -1.62 18.80 16.54
N GLY A 159 -2.11 17.79 15.82
CA GLY A 159 -1.65 17.44 14.47
C GLY A 159 -0.55 16.39 14.43
N PHE A 160 0.14 16.12 15.53
CA PHE A 160 1.20 15.11 15.63
C PHE A 160 0.63 13.72 15.94
N GLN A 161 1.17 12.69 15.31
CA GLN A 161 0.93 11.28 15.59
C GLN A 161 2.22 10.50 15.36
N ALA A 162 2.45 9.43 16.11
CA ALA A 162 3.59 8.55 15.96
C ALA A 162 3.17 7.09 16.14
N GLY A 163 3.98 6.18 15.63
CA GLY A 163 3.76 4.75 15.77
C GLY A 163 5.07 3.99 15.90
N TYR A 164 4.95 2.78 16.44
CA TYR A 164 6.02 1.80 16.54
C TYR A 164 5.44 0.43 16.31
N SER A 165 6.14 -0.41 15.57
CA SER A 165 5.80 -1.82 15.41
C SER A 165 7.01 -2.72 15.56
N ILE A 166 6.75 -3.96 15.95
CA ILE A 166 7.72 -5.04 16.02
C ILE A 166 7.09 -6.30 15.46
N ALA A 167 7.77 -6.91 14.50
CA ALA A 167 7.48 -8.23 14.00
C ALA A 167 8.58 -9.18 14.45
N ASP A 168 8.19 -10.33 15.01
CA ASP A 168 9.07 -11.42 15.43
C ASP A 168 8.72 -12.65 14.60
N SER A 169 9.67 -13.17 13.86
CA SER A 169 9.48 -14.38 13.06
C SER A 169 9.34 -15.67 13.89
N GLY A 170 9.61 -15.60 15.19
CA GLY A 170 9.46 -16.73 16.14
C GLY A 170 10.47 -17.87 15.98
N ALA A 171 11.40 -17.78 15.07
CA ALA A 171 12.39 -18.80 14.84
C ALA A 171 13.80 -18.27 15.15
N ALA A 172 14.58 -19.01 15.92
CA ALA A 172 15.94 -18.61 16.29
C ALA A 172 16.83 -18.42 15.02
N GLY A 173 17.40 -17.23 14.88
CA GLY A 173 18.25 -16.85 13.75
C GLY A 173 17.48 -16.35 12.52
N THR A 174 16.22 -16.00 12.69
CA THR A 174 15.41 -15.34 11.67
C THR A 174 15.30 -13.85 11.93
N THR A 175 14.90 -13.14 10.90
CA THR A 175 14.89 -11.67 10.86
C THR A 175 13.73 -11.09 11.65
N ASP A 176 14.03 -10.31 12.68
CA ASP A 176 13.06 -9.45 13.36
C ASP A 176 13.02 -8.10 12.63
N THR A 177 11.86 -7.47 12.59
CA THR A 177 11.70 -6.15 11.99
C THR A 177 11.12 -5.19 13.02
N ASN A 178 11.78 -4.06 13.20
CA ASN A 178 11.32 -2.97 14.03
C ASN A 178 11.05 -1.75 13.16
N ALA A 179 9.93 -1.08 13.34
CA ALA A 179 9.62 0.14 12.60
C ALA A 179 9.09 1.23 13.51
N ILE A 180 9.45 2.46 13.21
CA ILE A 180 8.95 3.67 13.85
C ILE A 180 8.52 4.66 12.78
N GLY A 181 7.44 5.40 13.04
CA GLY A 181 7.02 6.45 12.15
C GLY A 181 6.34 7.59 12.88
N ALA A 182 6.29 8.74 12.24
CA ALA A 182 5.62 9.92 12.75
C ALA A 182 5.01 10.75 11.61
N SER A 183 3.89 11.41 11.90
CA SER A 183 3.28 12.39 11.02
C SER A 183 2.94 13.67 11.75
N TYR A 184 3.04 14.78 11.04
CA TYR A 184 2.57 16.06 11.53
C TYR A 184 1.70 16.76 10.47
N THR A 185 0.46 17.04 10.84
CA THR A 185 -0.50 17.74 9.99
C THR A 185 -0.69 19.16 10.50
N MET A 186 -0.51 20.16 9.65
CA MET A 186 -0.72 21.55 9.98
C MET A 186 -1.59 22.25 8.94
N PRO A 187 -2.51 23.17 9.35
CA PRO A 187 -3.22 24.02 8.42
C PRO A 187 -2.27 25.10 7.88
N ILE A 188 -2.39 25.39 6.58
CA ILE A 188 -1.65 26.46 5.91
C ILE A 188 -2.59 27.20 4.97
N GLY A 189 -2.56 28.51 4.97
CA GLY A 189 -3.12 29.46 3.98
C GLY A 189 -4.25 28.98 3.04
N GLY A 190 -5.29 28.31 3.56
CA GLY A 190 -6.40 27.77 2.75
C GLY A 190 -6.25 26.29 2.34
N GLY A 191 -5.29 25.61 2.94
CA GLY A 191 -5.06 24.18 2.72
C GLY A 191 -4.45 23.49 3.94
N SER A 192 -3.80 22.38 3.73
CA SER A 192 -3.08 21.61 4.76
C SER A 192 -1.75 21.11 4.24
N MET A 193 -0.79 20.98 5.15
CA MET A 193 0.47 20.30 4.93
C MET A 193 0.58 19.09 5.86
N VAL A 194 1.00 17.97 5.35
CA VAL A 194 1.34 16.75 6.11
C VAL A 194 2.81 16.46 5.87
N VAL A 195 3.57 16.26 6.93
CA VAL A 195 4.93 15.75 6.88
C VAL A 195 4.93 14.39 7.53
N LYS A 196 5.52 13.40 6.86
CA LYS A 196 5.70 12.05 7.40
C LYS A 196 7.17 11.67 7.38
N TYR A 197 7.56 10.89 8.37
CA TYR A 197 8.88 10.28 8.50
C TYR A 197 8.70 8.87 9.03
N ASN A 198 9.45 7.94 8.47
CA ASN A 198 9.53 6.59 9.00
C ASN A 198 10.95 6.05 8.91
N GLN A 199 11.21 5.05 9.72
CA GLN A 199 12.43 4.26 9.73
C GLN A 199 12.07 2.83 10.09
N ALA A 200 12.69 1.85 9.43
CA ALA A 200 12.61 0.46 9.80
C ALA A 200 14.00 -0.18 9.80
N THR A 201 14.17 -1.14 10.69
CA THR A 201 15.38 -1.98 10.79
C THR A 201 14.95 -3.43 10.73
N LYS A 202 15.60 -4.21 9.90
CA LYS A 202 15.43 -5.64 9.78
C LYS A 202 16.74 -6.33 10.17
N ASP A 203 16.70 -6.99 11.33
CA ASP A 203 17.84 -7.75 11.83
C ASP A 203 18.04 -9.03 11.00
N GLY A 204 19.26 -9.38 10.64
CA GLY A 204 19.57 -10.57 9.84
C GLY A 204 21.04 -10.92 9.83
N ALA A 205 21.46 -11.77 8.88
CA ALA A 205 22.89 -12.03 8.64
C ALA A 205 23.61 -10.77 8.14
N THR A 206 22.87 -9.89 7.49
CA THR A 206 23.20 -8.50 7.16
C THR A 206 21.98 -7.70 7.54
N ASP A 207 22.15 -6.74 8.43
CA ASP A 207 21.07 -5.84 8.84
C ASP A 207 20.70 -4.95 7.67
N THR A 208 19.44 -4.60 7.59
CA THR A 208 18.92 -3.67 6.57
C THR A 208 18.17 -2.55 7.28
N ASP A 209 18.53 -1.32 6.99
CA ASP A 209 17.89 -0.13 7.52
C ASP A 209 17.20 0.66 6.40
N THR A 210 16.02 1.20 6.67
CA THR A 210 15.37 2.16 5.78
C THR A 210 15.06 3.45 6.51
N THR A 211 15.11 4.54 5.79
CA THR A 211 14.69 5.85 6.27
C THR A 211 13.94 6.56 5.16
N ASN A 212 12.71 6.99 5.42
CA ASN A 212 11.88 7.67 4.44
C ASN A 212 11.29 8.96 5.00
N MET A 213 11.13 9.94 4.15
CA MET A 213 10.52 11.22 4.47
C MET A 213 9.69 11.72 3.29
N GLY A 214 8.52 12.26 3.59
CA GLY A 214 7.69 12.87 2.56
C GLY A 214 6.84 14.02 3.08
N VAL A 215 6.44 14.88 2.15
CA VAL A 215 5.60 16.05 2.41
C VAL A 215 4.46 16.07 1.41
N GLN A 216 3.23 16.13 1.92
CA GLN A 216 2.03 16.38 1.12
C GLN A 216 1.51 17.79 1.39
N LEU A 217 1.24 18.52 0.33
CA LEU A 217 0.65 19.86 0.35
C LEU A 217 -0.69 19.84 -0.40
N SER A 218 -1.80 20.08 0.30
CA SER A 218 -3.13 20.16 -0.30
C SER A 218 -3.65 21.60 -0.27
N MET A 219 -3.96 22.16 -1.43
CA MET A 219 -4.42 23.53 -1.61
C MET A 219 -5.60 23.59 -2.59
N GLY A 220 -6.82 23.78 -2.07
CA GLY A 220 -8.02 23.78 -2.90
C GLY A 220 -8.21 22.45 -3.62
N ALA A 221 -8.21 22.47 -4.94
CA ALA A 221 -8.33 21.28 -5.78
C ALA A 221 -6.99 20.59 -6.10
N MET A 222 -5.87 21.12 -5.64
CA MET A 222 -4.53 20.61 -5.95
C MET A 222 -3.91 19.91 -4.73
N THR A 223 -3.25 18.80 -4.98
CA THR A 223 -2.40 18.11 -4.01
C THR A 223 -1.03 17.85 -4.64
N PHE A 224 0.02 18.08 -3.87
CA PHE A 224 1.41 17.84 -4.25
C PHE A 224 2.04 16.91 -3.23
N ILE A 225 2.90 16.01 -3.69
CA ILE A 225 3.75 15.18 -2.84
C ILE A 225 5.19 15.32 -3.31
N ALA A 226 6.11 15.36 -2.36
CA ALA A 226 7.53 15.17 -2.58
C ALA A 226 8.05 14.23 -1.49
N SER A 227 8.85 13.24 -1.87
CA SER A 227 9.30 12.16 -1.01
C SER A 227 10.72 11.73 -1.36
N SER A 228 11.41 11.19 -0.35
CA SER A 228 12.74 10.61 -0.49
C SER A 228 12.91 9.49 0.51
N GLY A 229 13.57 8.41 0.09
CA GLY A 229 13.88 7.26 0.92
C GLY A 229 15.30 6.76 0.69
N THR A 230 15.84 6.11 1.71
CA THR A 230 17.11 5.38 1.64
C THR A 230 16.92 3.98 2.22
N LYS A 231 17.63 3.01 1.68
CA LYS A 231 17.66 1.64 2.16
C LYS A 231 19.10 1.15 2.13
N GLU A 232 19.67 0.98 3.30
CA GLU A 232 21.03 0.49 3.51
C GLU A 232 20.98 -1.01 3.80
N LYS A 233 21.68 -1.84 3.01
CA LYS A 233 21.74 -3.30 3.20
C LYS A 233 23.11 -3.75 3.71
N SER A 234 24.18 -2.97 3.47
CA SER A 234 25.54 -3.20 3.94
C SER A 234 26.35 -1.93 3.80
N GLU A 235 27.62 -1.94 4.20
CA GLU A 235 28.50 -0.77 4.08
C GLU A 235 28.68 -0.26 2.62
N ASP A 236 28.30 -1.07 1.60
CA ASP A 236 28.53 -0.79 0.19
C ASP A 236 27.27 -1.08 -0.67
N ASP A 237 26.06 -1.06 -0.11
CA ASP A 237 24.83 -1.43 -0.84
C ASP A 237 23.67 -0.52 -0.37
N ASP A 238 23.60 0.66 -0.96
CA ASP A 238 22.63 1.70 -0.63
C ASP A 238 21.68 1.94 -1.80
N ILE A 239 20.38 1.89 -1.51
CA ILE A 239 19.32 2.27 -2.45
C ILE A 239 18.78 3.64 -2.06
N GLU A 240 18.70 4.55 -3.01
CA GLU A 240 18.08 5.87 -2.84
C GLU A 240 16.86 6.01 -3.74
N GLY A 241 15.75 6.52 -3.19
CA GLY A 241 14.52 6.82 -3.91
C GLY A 241 14.14 8.29 -3.76
N ASN A 242 13.74 8.92 -4.86
CA ASN A 242 13.21 10.28 -4.88
C ASN A 242 11.96 10.36 -5.74
N GLY A 243 10.91 11.02 -5.25
CA GLY A 243 9.64 11.11 -5.95
C GLY A 243 8.97 12.47 -5.83
N PHE A 244 8.21 12.80 -6.85
CA PHE A 244 7.36 13.98 -6.86
C PHE A 244 6.05 13.68 -7.58
N GLY A 245 4.92 14.15 -7.03
CA GLY A 245 3.60 13.98 -7.62
C GLY A 245 2.73 15.21 -7.51
N ILE A 246 1.77 15.31 -8.41
CA ILE A 246 0.72 16.33 -8.43
C ILE A 246 -0.61 15.69 -8.81
N LYS A 247 -1.68 16.05 -8.09
CA LYS A 247 -3.06 15.66 -8.38
C LYS A 247 -3.96 16.88 -8.44
N TYR A 248 -4.86 16.93 -9.40
CA TYR A 248 -5.84 17.99 -9.57
C TYR A 248 -7.25 17.42 -9.67
N ASP A 249 -8.12 17.84 -8.76
CA ASP A 249 -9.56 17.54 -8.81
C ASP A 249 -10.24 18.54 -9.75
N MET A 250 -10.66 18.07 -10.92
CA MET A 250 -11.36 18.88 -11.93
C MET A 250 -12.83 19.13 -11.58
N GLY A 251 -13.33 18.48 -10.54
CA GLY A 251 -14.76 18.43 -10.25
C GLY A 251 -15.54 17.50 -11.21
N GLY A 252 -16.82 17.29 -10.92
CA GLY A 252 -17.67 16.42 -11.73
C GLY A 252 -17.27 14.93 -11.68
N GLY A 253 -16.49 14.52 -10.69
CA GLY A 253 -16.00 13.15 -10.52
C GLY A 253 -14.76 12.81 -11.33
N MET A 254 -14.06 13.81 -11.89
CA MET A 254 -12.84 13.62 -12.66
C MET A 254 -11.62 14.17 -11.92
N THR A 255 -10.56 13.35 -11.81
CA THR A 255 -9.24 13.77 -11.33
C THR A 255 -8.16 13.46 -12.36
N ILE A 256 -7.11 14.26 -12.37
CA ILE A 256 -5.88 14.02 -13.12
C ILE A 256 -4.71 14.03 -12.14
N ALA A 257 -3.79 13.09 -12.32
CA ALA A 257 -2.55 13.03 -11.55
C ALA A 257 -1.35 12.81 -12.47
N ALA A 258 -0.21 13.24 -11.98
CA ALA A 258 1.08 12.92 -12.58
C ALA A 258 2.11 12.73 -11.48
N ALA A 259 3.01 11.77 -11.66
CA ALA A 259 4.09 11.49 -10.74
C ALA A 259 5.38 11.19 -11.52
N THR A 260 6.50 11.41 -10.88
CA THR A 260 7.83 10.97 -11.33
C THR A 260 8.57 10.36 -10.15
N VAL A 261 9.30 9.31 -10.42
CA VAL A 261 10.12 8.60 -9.45
C VAL A 261 11.48 8.29 -10.07
N GLU A 262 12.50 8.32 -9.25
CA GLU A 262 13.85 7.84 -9.54
C GLU A 262 14.33 7.01 -8.36
N VAL A 263 14.80 5.80 -8.61
CA VAL A 263 15.40 4.90 -7.63
C VAL A 263 16.75 4.45 -8.16
N THR A 264 17.77 4.57 -7.35
CA THR A 264 19.16 4.25 -7.70
C THR A 264 19.71 3.27 -6.67
N ASP A 265 20.37 2.21 -7.11
CA ASP A 265 21.11 1.27 -6.28
C ASP A 265 22.61 1.49 -6.54
N GLU A 266 23.33 1.99 -5.52
CA GLU A 266 24.76 2.25 -5.59
C GLU A 266 25.61 1.00 -5.31
N THR A 267 25.07 -0.20 -5.52
CA THR A 267 25.77 -1.46 -5.21
C THR A 267 27.14 -1.50 -5.85
N ASP A 268 28.17 -1.33 -5.07
CA ASP A 268 29.59 -1.45 -5.52
C ASP A 268 29.98 -2.95 -5.63
N ILE A 269 29.30 -3.68 -6.49
CA ILE A 269 29.86 -4.94 -6.97
C ILE A 269 30.99 -4.54 -7.93
N SER A 270 32.22 -4.70 -7.50
CA SER A 270 33.44 -4.38 -8.23
C SER A 270 33.32 -4.62 -9.75
N GLY A 271 33.04 -3.56 -10.50
CA GLY A 271 32.86 -3.53 -11.95
C GLY A 271 31.42 -3.60 -12.44
N ALA A 272 30.41 -3.55 -11.58
CA ALA A 272 29.04 -3.26 -11.97
C ALA A 272 28.82 -1.74 -12.05
N GLU A 273 28.03 -1.30 -13.02
CA GLU A 273 27.55 0.07 -13.08
C GLU A 273 26.32 0.20 -12.17
N GLU A 274 26.08 1.39 -11.67
CA GLU A 274 24.92 1.75 -10.83
C GLU A 274 23.61 1.36 -11.50
N GLU A 275 22.75 0.63 -10.77
CA GLU A 275 21.41 0.32 -11.25
C GLU A 275 20.48 1.51 -11.04
N LYS A 276 19.67 1.83 -12.03
CA LYS A 276 18.76 2.96 -11.96
C LYS A 276 17.41 2.64 -12.56
N TYR A 277 16.36 2.93 -11.81
CA TYR A 277 15.00 2.97 -12.30
C TYR A 277 14.48 4.40 -12.32
N SER A 278 13.79 4.80 -13.39
CA SER A 278 13.04 6.05 -13.43
C SER A 278 11.71 5.87 -14.14
N ALA A 279 10.66 6.54 -13.66
CA ALA A 279 9.37 6.51 -14.33
C ALA A 279 8.67 7.86 -14.27
N ASN A 280 7.89 8.15 -15.32
CA ASN A 280 6.93 9.23 -15.37
C ASN A 280 5.54 8.63 -15.55
N ILE A 281 4.62 8.95 -14.65
CA ILE A 281 3.30 8.37 -14.57
C ILE A 281 2.26 9.48 -14.78
N GLY A 282 1.26 9.21 -15.59
CA GLY A 282 0.11 10.10 -15.79
C GLY A 282 -1.18 9.31 -15.64
N GLU A 283 -2.15 9.83 -14.91
CA GLU A 283 -3.41 9.15 -14.64
C GLU A 283 -4.61 10.07 -14.79
N VAL A 284 -5.68 9.52 -15.32
CA VAL A 284 -7.02 10.14 -15.33
C VAL A 284 -8.00 9.16 -14.70
N VAL A 285 -8.68 9.61 -13.64
CA VAL A 285 -9.75 8.85 -12.98
C VAL A 285 -11.08 9.52 -13.22
N TYR A 286 -12.10 8.75 -13.55
CA TYR A 286 -13.47 9.21 -13.70
C TYR A 286 -14.43 8.36 -12.85
N THR A 287 -15.15 9.02 -11.95
CA THR A 287 -16.24 8.40 -11.17
C THR A 287 -17.49 8.32 -12.04
N VAL A 288 -17.77 7.13 -12.56
CA VAL A 288 -18.92 6.87 -13.45
C VAL A 288 -20.23 6.93 -12.67
N ALA A 289 -20.21 6.36 -11.46
CA ALA A 289 -21.31 6.33 -10.50
C ALA A 289 -20.75 6.13 -9.08
N PRO A 290 -21.53 6.36 -8.02
CA PRO A 290 -21.11 5.99 -6.68
C PRO A 290 -20.67 4.51 -6.62
N GLY A 291 -19.42 4.27 -6.19
CA GLY A 291 -18.83 2.94 -6.13
C GLY A 291 -18.28 2.41 -7.47
N LEU A 292 -18.37 3.14 -8.57
CA LEU A 292 -17.85 2.72 -9.88
C LEU A 292 -16.92 3.78 -10.46
N LYS A 293 -15.65 3.41 -10.66
CA LYS A 293 -14.62 4.26 -11.27
C LYS A 293 -14.08 3.61 -12.55
N ALA A 294 -13.63 4.46 -13.46
CA ALA A 294 -12.79 4.08 -14.60
C ALA A 294 -11.49 4.89 -14.53
N LYS A 295 -10.36 4.21 -14.71
CA LYS A 295 -9.01 4.80 -14.64
C LYS A 295 -8.29 4.51 -15.95
N VAL A 296 -7.49 5.47 -16.41
CA VAL A 296 -6.49 5.26 -17.45
C VAL A 296 -5.17 5.76 -16.92
N THR A 297 -4.19 4.88 -16.85
CA THR A 297 -2.84 5.20 -16.37
C THR A 297 -1.85 4.95 -17.50
N TYR A 298 -0.93 5.86 -17.67
CA TYR A 298 0.19 5.78 -18.61
C TYR A 298 1.49 5.94 -17.84
N THR A 299 2.41 5.01 -18.03
CA THR A 299 3.75 5.03 -17.46
C THR A 299 4.79 4.94 -18.55
N ASP A 300 5.75 5.85 -18.53
CA ASP A 300 6.98 5.82 -19.34
C ASP A 300 8.13 5.52 -18.38
N TYR A 301 8.84 4.41 -18.57
CA TYR A 301 9.89 3.96 -17.68
C TYR A 301 11.22 3.73 -18.38
N GLU A 302 12.30 3.88 -17.64
CA GLU A 302 13.66 3.51 -18.03
C GLU A 302 14.32 2.75 -16.88
N PHE A 303 14.93 1.64 -17.20
CA PHE A 303 15.71 0.80 -16.31
C PHE A 303 17.13 0.66 -16.86
N LYS A 304 18.14 1.04 -16.09
CA LYS A 304 19.55 0.95 -16.49
C LYS A 304 20.28 -0.04 -15.59
N ASN A 305 21.14 -0.84 -16.22
CA ASN A 305 22.04 -1.80 -15.58
C ASN A 305 21.35 -2.82 -14.68
N GLY A 306 20.05 -3.05 -14.86
CA GLY A 306 19.24 -3.91 -14.02
C GLY A 306 19.77 -5.34 -13.97
N GLY A 307 20.23 -5.77 -12.78
CA GLY A 307 20.76 -7.11 -12.57
C GLY A 307 19.77 -8.24 -12.83
N ASP A 308 18.48 -7.92 -12.91
CA ASP A 308 17.40 -8.91 -12.94
C ASP A 308 16.26 -8.56 -13.89
N VAL A 309 16.55 -7.92 -15.03
CA VAL A 309 15.52 -7.58 -16.02
C VAL A 309 14.99 -8.85 -16.70
N GLY A 310 14.25 -9.64 -15.93
CA GLY A 310 13.49 -10.79 -16.39
C GLY A 310 14.35 -11.98 -16.84
N ALA A 311 13.76 -13.15 -16.83
CA ALA A 311 14.34 -14.46 -17.08
C ALA A 311 15.10 -14.67 -18.42
N SER A 312 15.30 -13.65 -19.21
CA SER A 312 16.04 -13.68 -20.47
C SER A 312 17.01 -12.50 -20.68
N GLY A 313 17.06 -11.55 -19.73
CA GLY A 313 18.05 -10.46 -19.78
C GLY A 313 19.38 -10.91 -19.19
N ALA A 314 20.49 -10.54 -19.79
CA ALA A 314 21.78 -10.64 -19.12
C ALA A 314 21.79 -9.65 -17.94
N ALA A 315 22.41 -10.01 -16.84
CA ALA A 315 22.67 -9.07 -15.74
C ALA A 315 23.32 -7.80 -16.31
N GLY A 316 22.81 -6.62 -15.93
CA GLY A 316 23.26 -5.35 -16.47
C GLY A 316 22.60 -4.93 -17.80
N ALA A 317 21.45 -5.49 -18.16
CA ALA A 317 20.73 -5.06 -19.37
C ALA A 317 19.87 -3.82 -19.06
N ASP A 318 19.90 -2.87 -20.00
CA ASP A 318 18.95 -1.76 -20.01
C ASP A 318 17.59 -2.22 -20.55
N ASP A 319 16.53 -1.65 -20.01
CA ASP A 319 15.19 -1.75 -20.57
C ASP A 319 14.49 -0.40 -20.49
N SER A 320 13.66 -0.10 -21.46
CA SER A 320 12.79 1.07 -21.43
C SER A 320 11.48 0.75 -22.10
N GLY A 321 10.43 1.45 -21.75
CA GLY A 321 9.14 1.17 -22.36
C GLY A 321 8.00 2.01 -21.83
N GLN A 322 6.83 1.63 -22.27
CA GLN A 322 5.58 2.30 -21.94
C GLN A 322 4.55 1.27 -21.50
N ILE A 323 3.81 1.63 -20.45
CA ILE A 323 2.69 0.83 -19.96
C ILE A 323 1.45 1.71 -20.03
N THR A 324 0.37 1.18 -20.59
CA THR A 324 -0.94 1.81 -20.57
C THR A 324 -1.92 0.84 -19.93
N SER A 325 -2.61 1.28 -18.87
CA SER A 325 -3.63 0.49 -18.22
C SER A 325 -5.00 1.16 -18.34
N LEU A 326 -6.02 0.33 -18.54
CA LEU A 326 -7.41 0.71 -18.34
C LEU A 326 -7.98 -0.13 -17.21
N THR A 327 -8.41 0.53 -16.14
CA THR A 327 -8.91 -0.14 -14.94
C THR A 327 -10.34 0.26 -14.64
N ILE A 328 -11.17 -0.71 -14.31
CA ILE A 328 -12.55 -0.52 -13.85
C ILE A 328 -12.65 -1.05 -12.43
N THR A 329 -12.90 -0.16 -11.47
CA THR A 329 -13.02 -0.53 -10.05
C THR A 329 -14.47 -0.37 -9.60
N CYS A 330 -15.00 -1.39 -8.92
CA CYS A 330 -16.33 -1.39 -8.32
C CYS A 330 -16.21 -1.65 -6.82
N LEU A 331 -16.57 -0.67 -6.00
CA LEU A 331 -16.61 -0.80 -4.54
C LEU A 331 -18.01 -1.19 -4.08
N LEU A 332 -18.10 -2.26 -3.31
CA LEU A 332 -19.35 -2.77 -2.75
C LEU A 332 -19.34 -2.58 -1.23
N TYR A 333 -20.41 -1.98 -0.73
CA TYR A 333 -20.62 -1.78 0.70
C TYR A 333 -21.90 -2.48 1.15
N THR A 334 -21.83 -3.31 2.18
CA THR A 334 -23.02 -3.71 2.90
C THR A 334 -23.36 -2.63 3.90
N SER A 335 -24.45 -1.89 3.68
CA SER A 335 -25.03 -1.03 4.72
C SER A 335 -25.42 -1.93 5.90
N PRO A 336 -25.01 -1.63 7.15
CA PRO A 336 -25.59 -2.31 8.28
C PRO A 336 -27.10 -2.16 8.20
N SER A 337 -27.83 -3.28 8.24
CA SER A 337 -29.30 -3.23 8.23
C SER A 337 -29.78 -2.33 9.36
N PRO A 338 -30.61 -1.31 9.08
CA PRO A 338 -31.21 -0.56 10.17
C PRO A 338 -31.96 -1.56 11.04
N ARG A 339 -31.60 -1.61 12.32
CA ARG A 339 -32.35 -2.38 13.29
C ARG A 339 -33.62 -1.61 13.59
N ASP A 340 -34.74 -2.20 13.23
CA ASP A 340 -36.07 -1.79 13.69
C ASP A 340 -36.22 -2.07 15.17
#